data_b10d2127cdc5dd2f0f08082f35510b27
#
_entry.id   b10d2127cdc5dd2f0f08082f35510b27
#
_cell.length_a   1.000
_cell.length_b   1.000
_cell.length_c   1.000
_cell.angle_alpha   90.00
_cell.angle_beta   90.00
_cell.angle_gamma   90.00
#
_symmetry.space_group_name_H-M   'P 1'
#
loop_
_entity.id
_entity.type
_entity.pdbx_description
1 polymer ?
#
loop_
_entity_poly.entity_id
_entity_poly.type
_entity_poly.pdbx_seq_one_letter_code
_entity_poly.pdbx_strand_id
1 'polypeptide(L)'
;MKIKRNEKLTELERRKIRLRKNYFVIALTFALITAFAPFVLAEGTDPLAAINNLSDFVFSAIKAIGIILLGWGVVQIGMSLQSHDPSQRSSGFLTFFGGLMIAFAKEILELILK
;
A
#
# COMPACT_ATOMS: atom_id res chain seq x y z
N MET A 1 0.62 23.12 -43.58
CA MET A 1 0.05 21.77 -43.54
C MET A 1 0.73 20.81 -42.51
N LYS A 2 2.03 20.82 -42.40
CA LYS A 2 2.76 19.99 -41.44
C LYS A 2 2.42 20.31 -39.96
N ILE A 3 2.22 21.57 -39.59
CA ILE A 3 1.91 22.02 -38.22
C ILE A 3 0.56 21.51 -37.74
N LYS A 4 -0.49 21.60 -38.58
CA LYS A 4 -1.84 21.09 -38.26
C LYS A 4 -1.87 19.57 -38.12
N ARG A 5 -1.02 18.85 -38.83
CA ARG A 5 -0.90 17.40 -38.75
C ARG A 5 -0.20 16.98 -37.44
N ASN A 6 0.80 17.71 -37.02
CA ASN A 6 1.50 17.48 -35.77
C ASN A 6 0.62 17.80 -34.55
N GLU A 7 -0.20 18.83 -34.60
CA GLU A 7 -1.18 19.15 -33.56
C GLU A 7 -2.22 18.05 -33.40
N LYS A 8 -2.77 17.52 -34.50
CA LYS A 8 -3.72 16.41 -34.46
C LYS A 8 -3.09 15.14 -33.92
N LEU A 9 -1.83 14.86 -34.25
CA LEU A 9 -1.11 13.69 -33.71
C LEU A 9 -0.86 13.82 -32.20
N THR A 10 -0.50 14.99 -31.70
CA THR A 10 -0.31 15.25 -30.29
C THR A 10 -1.62 15.16 -29.49
N GLU A 11 -2.74 15.61 -30.06
CA GLU A 11 -4.07 15.46 -29.45
C GLU A 11 -4.51 14.00 -29.37
N LEU A 12 -4.26 13.22 -30.43
CA LEU A 12 -4.56 11.80 -30.45
C LEU A 12 -3.73 11.02 -29.44
N GLU A 13 -2.45 11.34 -29.28
CA GLU A 13 -1.58 10.76 -28.28
C GLU A 13 -2.05 11.11 -26.87
N ARG A 14 -2.40 12.37 -26.62
CA ARG A 14 -2.97 12.81 -25.34
C ARG A 14 -4.28 12.10 -25.01
N ARG A 15 -5.14 11.87 -26.01
CA ARG A 15 -6.37 11.09 -25.85
C ARG A 15 -6.06 9.63 -25.48
N LYS A 16 -5.10 9.01 -26.17
CA LYS A 16 -4.68 7.62 -25.86
C LYS A 16 -4.15 7.49 -24.43
N ILE A 17 -3.35 8.45 -23.99
CA ILE A 17 -2.80 8.46 -22.61
C ILE A 17 -3.91 8.64 -21.58
N ARG A 18 -4.87 9.55 -21.82
CA ARG A 18 -6.03 9.74 -20.94
C ARG A 18 -6.91 8.50 -20.87
N LEU A 19 -7.22 7.90 -22.01
CA LEU A 19 -8.03 6.67 -22.06
C LEU A 19 -7.33 5.52 -21.33
N ARG A 20 -6.02 5.37 -21.53
CA ARG A 20 -5.23 4.36 -20.84
C ARG A 20 -5.17 4.60 -19.33
N LYS A 21 -5.04 5.85 -18.91
CA LYS A 21 -5.05 6.23 -17.50
C LYS A 21 -6.42 5.95 -16.86
N ASN A 22 -7.50 6.34 -17.53
CA ASN A 22 -8.86 6.08 -17.04
C ASN A 22 -9.14 4.57 -16.99
N TYR A 23 -8.71 3.82 -17.99
CA TYR A 23 -8.85 2.37 -18.01
C TYR A 23 -8.08 1.70 -16.86
N PHE A 24 -6.90 2.18 -16.58
CA PHE A 24 -6.09 1.70 -15.46
C PHE A 24 -6.75 2.00 -14.10
N VAL A 25 -7.30 3.20 -13.92
CA VAL A 25 -8.03 3.57 -12.70
C VAL A 25 -9.29 2.71 -12.53
N ILE A 26 -10.06 2.49 -13.59
CA ILE A 26 -11.26 1.65 -13.57
C ILE A 26 -10.88 0.19 -13.25
N ALA A 27 -9.83 -0.33 -13.88
CA ALA A 27 -9.32 -1.68 -13.62
C ALA A 27 -8.84 -1.82 -12.17
N LEU A 28 -8.15 -0.81 -11.65
CA LEU A 28 -7.68 -0.81 -10.26
C LEU A 28 -8.83 -0.76 -9.26
N THR A 29 -9.83 0.10 -9.50
CA THR A 29 -11.05 0.16 -8.64
C THR A 29 -11.83 -1.13 -8.70
N PHE A 30 -11.96 -1.73 -9.87
CA PHE A 30 -12.63 -3.03 -10.02
C PHE A 30 -11.87 -4.14 -9.30
N ALA A 31 -10.54 -4.16 -9.40
CA ALA A 31 -9.70 -5.11 -8.68
C ALA A 31 -9.82 -4.95 -7.17
N LEU A 32 -9.87 -3.70 -6.66
CA LEU A 32 -10.09 -3.44 -5.24
C LEU A 32 -11.47 -3.92 -4.79
N ILE A 33 -12.52 -3.63 -5.56
CA ILE A 33 -13.89 -4.08 -5.24
C ILE A 33 -13.95 -5.62 -5.22
N THR A 34 -13.35 -6.30 -6.19
CA THR A 34 -13.34 -7.76 -6.23
C THR A 34 -12.49 -8.39 -5.12
N ALA A 35 -11.43 -7.72 -4.70
CA ALA A 35 -10.61 -8.16 -3.57
C ALA A 35 -11.38 -8.07 -2.23
N PHE A 36 -12.24 -7.07 -2.08
CA PHE A 36 -13.09 -6.89 -0.90
C PHE A 36 -14.43 -7.63 -0.97
N ALA A 37 -14.89 -7.99 -2.17
CA ALA A 37 -16.19 -8.65 -2.36
C ALA A 37 -16.35 -9.97 -1.58
N PRO A 38 -15.39 -10.92 -1.57
CA PRO A 38 -15.54 -12.15 -0.79
C PRO A 38 -15.62 -11.88 0.71
N PHE A 39 -15.11 -10.74 1.15
CA PHE A 39 -15.15 -10.36 2.56
C PHE A 39 -16.54 -9.87 3.00
N VAL A 40 -17.24 -9.16 2.09
CA VAL A 40 -18.63 -8.68 2.33
C VAL A 40 -19.64 -9.80 2.15
N LEU A 41 -19.33 -10.77 1.27
CA LEU A 41 -20.23 -11.89 0.94
C LEU A 41 -19.95 -13.16 1.77
N ALA A 42 -18.87 -13.18 2.55
CA ALA A 42 -18.60 -14.24 3.52
C ALA A 42 -19.57 -14.07 4.71
N GLU A 43 -20.81 -14.37 4.48
CA GLU A 43 -21.87 -14.31 5.44
C GLU A 43 -21.64 -15.26 6.61
N GLY A 44 -21.12 -14.71 7.68
CA GLY A 44 -21.62 -15.16 8.97
C GLY A 44 -22.95 -14.46 9.23
N THR A 45 -23.95 -15.18 9.54
CA THR A 45 -25.28 -14.68 9.97
C THR A 45 -25.21 -13.82 11.23
N ASP A 46 -24.04 -13.65 11.82
CA ASP A 46 -23.76 -12.87 13.01
C ASP A 46 -22.98 -11.61 12.66
N PRO A 47 -23.58 -10.40 12.86
CA PRO A 47 -22.88 -9.13 12.59
C PRO A 47 -21.59 -8.95 13.38
N LEU A 48 -21.52 -9.49 14.60
CA LEU A 48 -20.34 -9.40 15.44
C LEU A 48 -19.17 -10.21 14.87
N ALA A 49 -19.46 -11.41 14.36
CA ALA A 49 -18.46 -12.24 13.69
C ALA A 49 -17.90 -11.57 12.43
N ALA A 50 -18.77 -10.91 11.66
CA ALA A 50 -18.36 -10.15 10.47
C ALA A 50 -17.41 -8.99 10.83
N ILE A 51 -17.70 -8.25 11.90
CA ILE A 51 -16.86 -7.15 12.39
C ILE A 51 -15.51 -7.69 12.89
N ASN A 52 -15.49 -8.80 13.61
CA ASN A 52 -14.26 -9.42 14.08
C ASN A 52 -13.38 -9.90 12.91
N ASN A 53 -13.97 -10.54 11.92
CA ASN A 53 -13.26 -10.97 10.71
C ASN A 53 -12.68 -9.78 9.93
N LEU A 54 -13.44 -8.67 9.86
CA LEU A 54 -12.96 -7.43 9.26
C LEU A 54 -11.77 -6.85 10.03
N SER A 55 -11.87 -6.81 11.34
CA SER A 55 -10.79 -6.36 12.22
C SER A 55 -9.52 -7.19 12.03
N ASP A 56 -9.64 -8.50 12.04
CA ASP A 56 -8.51 -9.42 11.83
C ASP A 56 -7.87 -9.25 10.45
N PHE A 57 -8.69 -9.05 9.42
CA PHE A 57 -8.21 -8.75 8.07
C PHE A 57 -7.42 -7.43 8.04
N VAL A 58 -7.97 -6.36 8.61
CA VAL A 58 -7.32 -5.05 8.66
C VAL A 58 -5.99 -5.12 9.41
N PHE A 59 -5.95 -5.77 10.57
CA PHE A 59 -4.70 -5.95 11.32
C PHE A 59 -3.68 -6.81 10.59
N SER A 60 -4.12 -7.82 9.86
CA SER A 60 -3.23 -8.64 9.02
C SER A 60 -2.61 -7.82 7.89
N ALA A 61 -3.39 -6.94 7.27
CA ALA A 61 -2.90 -6.02 6.25
C ALA A 61 -1.90 -5.01 6.83
N ILE A 62 -2.19 -4.43 7.98
CA ILE A 62 -1.29 -3.50 8.70
C ILE A 62 0.02 -4.21 9.06
N LYS A 63 -0.05 -5.43 9.56
CA LYS A 63 1.12 -6.25 9.89
C LYS A 63 2.00 -6.51 8.67
N ALA A 64 1.39 -6.83 7.52
CA ALA A 64 2.12 -7.01 6.26
C ALA A 64 2.85 -5.74 5.84
N ILE A 65 2.22 -4.58 5.95
CA ILE A 65 2.85 -3.27 5.67
C ILE A 65 4.01 -3.02 6.64
N GLY A 66 3.82 -3.31 7.93
CA GLY A 66 4.88 -3.20 8.95
C GLY A 66 6.11 -4.03 8.61
N ILE A 67 5.92 -5.28 8.18
CA ILE A 67 7.01 -6.19 7.77
C ILE A 67 7.74 -5.64 6.53
N ILE A 68 7.02 -5.07 5.56
CA ILE A 68 7.64 -4.43 4.39
C ILE A 68 8.50 -3.24 4.81
N LEU A 69 8.01 -2.40 5.72
CA LEU A 69 8.76 -1.26 6.25
C LEU A 69 9.99 -1.70 7.06
N LEU A 70 9.88 -2.79 7.83
CA LEU A 70 11.03 -3.41 8.50
C LEU A 70 12.11 -3.79 7.51
N GLY A 71 11.75 -4.52 6.46
CA GLY A 71 12.68 -4.92 5.40
C GLY A 71 13.32 -3.72 4.72
N TRP A 72 12.54 -2.69 4.41
CA TRP A 72 13.04 -1.47 3.81
C TRP A 72 14.01 -0.72 4.75
N GLY A 73 13.71 -0.64 6.04
CA GLY A 73 14.59 -0.05 7.05
C GLY A 73 15.93 -0.76 7.11
N VAL A 74 15.94 -2.09 7.07
CA VAL A 74 17.19 -2.89 7.01
C VAL A 74 18.00 -2.57 5.74
N VAL A 75 17.34 -2.46 4.59
CA VAL A 75 17.99 -2.07 3.33
C VAL A 75 18.62 -0.69 3.44
N GLN A 76 17.91 0.29 3.99
CA GLN A 76 18.43 1.65 4.19
C GLN A 76 19.65 1.67 5.10
N ILE A 77 19.63 0.91 6.19
CA ILE A 77 20.79 0.77 7.09
C ILE A 77 21.97 0.15 6.35
N GLY A 78 21.73 -0.91 5.59
CA GLY A 78 22.76 -1.57 4.77
C GLY A 78 23.40 -0.62 3.75
N MET A 79 22.56 0.15 3.05
CA MET A 79 23.05 1.16 2.10
C MET A 79 23.85 2.28 2.80
N SER A 80 23.46 2.68 4.00
CA SER A 80 24.15 3.72 4.77
C SER A 80 25.54 3.29 5.21
N LEU A 81 25.75 2.01 5.47
CA LEU A 81 27.06 1.45 5.79
C LEU A 81 28.00 1.50 4.58
N GLN A 82 27.43 1.33 3.39
CA GLN A 82 28.20 1.39 2.14
C GLN A 82 28.55 2.82 1.73
N SER A 83 27.62 3.76 1.91
CA SER A 83 27.77 5.18 1.54
C SER A 83 28.40 6.04 2.64
N HIS A 84 28.54 5.53 3.86
CA HIS A 84 28.99 6.26 5.04
C HIS A 84 28.16 7.53 5.36
N ASP A 85 26.88 7.54 5.00
CA ASP A 85 25.98 8.66 5.24
C ASP A 85 25.25 8.49 6.58
N PRO A 86 25.55 9.33 7.60
CA PRO A 86 24.89 9.24 8.91
C PRO A 86 23.41 9.62 8.85
N SER A 87 23.01 10.48 7.92
CA SER A 87 21.62 10.86 7.70
C SER A 87 20.77 9.68 7.22
N GLN A 88 21.26 8.92 6.26
CA GLN A 88 20.60 7.72 5.74
C GLN A 88 20.52 6.62 6.80
N ARG A 89 21.54 6.48 7.63
CA ARG A 89 21.54 5.52 8.76
C ARG A 89 20.45 5.86 9.77
N SER A 90 20.34 7.11 10.18
CA SER A 90 19.30 7.60 11.09
C SER A 90 17.91 7.36 10.52
N SER A 91 17.68 7.70 9.26
CA SER A 91 16.41 7.45 8.56
C SER A 91 16.07 5.96 8.49
N GLY A 92 17.07 5.10 8.24
CA GLY A 92 16.90 3.65 8.21
C GLY A 92 16.48 3.09 9.57
N PHE A 93 17.07 3.54 10.66
CA PHE A 93 16.67 3.15 12.02
C PHE A 93 15.26 3.60 12.35
N LEU A 94 14.88 4.83 12.01
CA LEU A 94 13.51 5.32 12.22
C LEU A 94 12.49 4.50 11.43
N THR A 95 12.77 4.17 10.19
CA THR A 95 11.91 3.32 9.35
C THR A 95 11.83 1.91 9.90
N PHE A 96 12.92 1.36 10.38
CA PHE A 96 12.96 0.03 11.00
C PHE A 96 12.10 -0.02 12.28
N PHE A 97 12.30 0.91 13.20
CA PHE A 97 11.52 0.96 14.43
C PHE A 97 10.04 1.28 14.17
N GLY A 98 9.75 2.17 13.22
CA GLY A 98 8.39 2.45 12.78
C GLY A 98 7.70 1.20 12.21
N GLY A 99 8.38 0.46 11.37
CA GLY A 99 7.91 -0.82 10.83
C GLY A 99 7.68 -1.86 11.94
N LEU A 100 8.56 -1.91 12.93
CA LEU A 100 8.42 -2.78 14.09
C LEU A 100 7.16 -2.47 14.89
N MET A 101 6.91 -1.19 15.19
CA MET A 101 5.72 -0.74 15.91
C MET A 101 4.44 -1.08 15.13
N ILE A 102 4.45 -0.89 13.81
CA ILE A 102 3.31 -1.20 12.93
C ILE A 102 3.08 -2.71 12.86
N ALA A 103 4.14 -3.50 12.73
CA ALA A 103 4.03 -4.97 12.67
C ALA A 103 3.44 -5.57 13.95
N PHE A 104 3.72 -4.99 15.10
CA PHE A 104 3.22 -5.43 16.40
C PHE A 104 2.05 -4.58 16.92
N ALA A 105 1.41 -3.78 16.10
CA ALA A 105 0.33 -2.88 16.50
C ALA A 105 -0.83 -3.61 17.16
N LYS A 106 -1.22 -4.78 16.65
CA LYS A 106 -2.30 -5.60 17.23
C LYS A 106 -1.92 -6.11 18.62
N GLU A 107 -0.74 -6.65 18.77
CA GLU A 107 -0.22 -7.20 20.01
C GLU A 107 -0.07 -6.11 21.09
N ILE A 108 0.39 -4.93 20.71
CA ILE A 108 0.48 -3.76 21.59
C ILE A 108 -0.92 -3.31 22.04
N LEU A 109 -1.87 -3.26 21.11
CA LEU A 109 -3.24 -2.86 21.41
C LEU A 109 -3.92 -3.85 22.37
N GLU A 110 -3.76 -5.14 22.15
CA GLU A 110 -4.28 -6.18 23.03
C GLU A 110 -3.69 -6.08 24.46
N LEU A 111 -2.42 -5.73 24.56
CA LEU A 111 -1.76 -5.54 25.86
C LEU A 111 -2.29 -4.30 26.60
N ILE A 112 -2.58 -3.23 25.88
CA ILE A 112 -3.12 -1.97 26.44
C ILE A 112 -4.57 -2.16 26.88
N LEU A 113 -5.37 -2.88 26.13
CA LEU A 113 -6.80 -3.09 26.40
C LEU A 113 -7.07 -4.18 27.48
N LYS A 114 -6.05 -4.87 27.92
CA LYS A 114 -6.12 -5.76 29.06
C LYS A 114 -6.17 -4.96 30.38
#